data_f61d1b062cc446e6c550a75187bac7d9
#
_entry.id   f61d1b062cc446e6c550a75187bac7d9
#
_cell.length_a   1.000
_cell.length_b   1.000
_cell.length_c   1.000
_cell.angle_alpha   90.00
_cell.angle_beta   90.00
_cell.angle_gamma   90.00
#
_symmetry.space_group_name_H-M   'P 1'
#
loop_
_entity.id
_entity.type
_entity.pdbx_description
1 polymer ?
#
loop_
_entity_poly.entity_id
_entity_poly.type
_entity_poly.pdbx_seq_one_letter_code
_entity_poly.pdbx_strand_id
1 'polypeptide(L)'
;MEYKLQNAELKVMSVLWKEGDLTAKAVSNILKEEIGWNMNTTYTLIKRCIQKGFIERHEPHFMCHPLVSKEEVQQQEISELIDKV
;
A
#
# COMPACT_ATOMS: atom_id res chain seq x y z
N MET A 1 11.84 13.96 1.11
CA MET A 1 10.53 13.42 1.53
C MET A 1 10.68 12.01 2.02
N GLU A 2 10.04 11.69 3.13
CA GLU A 2 10.15 10.38 3.71
C GLU A 2 8.91 9.55 3.41
N TYR A 3 9.12 8.30 3.03
CA TYR A 3 8.04 7.35 2.83
C TYR A 3 7.87 6.53 4.10
N LYS A 4 7.05 7.02 5.02
CA LYS A 4 6.84 6.30 6.28
C LYS A 4 5.60 5.43 6.19
N LEU A 5 5.81 4.21 5.76
CA LEU A 5 4.75 3.23 5.68
C LEU A 5 4.79 2.32 6.90
N GLN A 6 3.65 2.22 7.57
CA GLN A 6 3.52 1.27 8.66
C GLN A 6 3.35 -0.14 8.09
N ASN A 7 3.58 -1.15 8.91
CA ASN A 7 3.49 -2.53 8.44
C ASN A 7 2.17 -2.85 7.78
N ALA A 8 1.06 -2.36 8.33
CA ALA A 8 -0.25 -2.61 7.75
C ALA A 8 -0.38 -1.95 6.39
N GLU A 9 0.15 -0.74 6.24
CA GLU A 9 0.12 -0.04 4.96
C GLU A 9 0.98 -0.73 3.92
N LEU A 10 2.11 -1.30 4.35
CA LEU A 10 2.95 -2.08 3.46
C LEU A 10 2.24 -3.30 2.91
N LYS A 11 1.34 -3.91 3.67
CA LYS A 11 0.55 -5.03 3.17
C LYS A 11 -0.29 -4.62 1.97
N VAL A 12 -0.93 -3.45 2.06
CA VAL A 12 -1.73 -2.92 0.96
C VAL A 12 -0.84 -2.61 -0.25
N MET A 13 0.26 -1.91 -0.02
CA MET A 13 1.16 -1.54 -1.11
C MET A 13 1.78 -2.77 -1.76
N SER A 14 2.09 -3.80 -0.99
CA SER A 14 2.67 -5.03 -1.53
C SER A 14 1.73 -5.70 -2.54
N VAL A 15 0.44 -5.68 -2.28
CA VAL A 15 -0.53 -6.23 -3.22
C VAL A 15 -0.49 -5.46 -4.53
N LEU A 16 -0.47 -4.13 -4.45
CA LEU A 16 -0.45 -3.30 -5.65
C LEU A 16 0.87 -3.44 -6.42
N TRP A 17 1.98 -3.56 -5.71
CA TRP A 17 3.28 -3.75 -6.37
C TRP A 17 3.34 -5.08 -7.10
N LYS A 18 2.71 -6.10 -6.55
CA LYS A 18 2.73 -7.43 -7.15
C LYS A 18 1.74 -7.56 -8.29
N GLU A 19 0.52 -7.06 -8.10
CA GLU A 19 -0.57 -7.28 -9.05
C GLU A 19 -0.77 -6.13 -10.01
N GLY A 20 -0.24 -4.95 -9.71
CA GLY A 20 -0.51 -3.76 -10.50
C GLY A 20 -1.76 -3.04 -10.01
N ASP A 21 -2.32 -2.19 -10.87
CA ASP A 21 -3.52 -1.44 -10.51
C ASP A 21 -4.70 -2.38 -10.23
N LEU A 22 -5.34 -2.20 -9.08
CA LEU A 22 -6.49 -3.02 -8.69
C LEU A 22 -7.56 -2.14 -8.06
N THR A 23 -8.81 -2.59 -8.17
CA THR A 23 -9.88 -1.93 -7.41
C THR A 23 -9.68 -2.20 -5.92
N ALA A 24 -10.21 -1.30 -5.10
CA ALA A 24 -10.15 -1.48 -3.64
C ALA A 24 -10.80 -2.81 -3.23
N LYS A 25 -11.86 -3.21 -3.93
CA LYS A 25 -12.52 -4.48 -3.65
C LYS A 25 -11.60 -5.66 -3.93
N ALA A 26 -10.85 -5.61 -5.02
CA ALA A 26 -9.91 -6.69 -5.36
C ALA A 26 -8.79 -6.77 -4.34
N VAL A 27 -8.26 -5.63 -3.91
CA VAL A 27 -7.24 -5.58 -2.85
C VAL A 27 -7.80 -6.21 -1.57
N SER A 28 -9.03 -5.86 -1.22
CA SER A 28 -9.68 -6.39 -0.03
C SER A 28 -9.84 -7.90 -0.10
N ASN A 29 -10.25 -8.42 -1.26
CA ASN A 29 -10.42 -9.87 -1.42
C ASN A 29 -9.10 -10.60 -1.25
N ILE A 30 -8.03 -10.07 -1.81
CA ILE A 30 -6.70 -10.68 -1.70
C ILE A 30 -6.23 -10.70 -0.25
N LEU A 31 -6.34 -9.57 0.45
CA LEU A 31 -5.87 -9.49 1.83
C LEU A 31 -6.75 -10.30 2.77
N LYS A 32 -8.03 -10.44 2.45
CA LYS A 32 -8.90 -11.32 3.23
C LYS A 32 -8.42 -12.76 3.16
N GLU A 33 -8.04 -13.22 1.98
CA GLU A 33 -7.55 -14.58 1.82
C GLU A 33 -6.17 -14.79 2.41
N GLU A 34 -5.28 -13.81 2.24
CA GLU A 34 -3.89 -13.97 2.67
C GLU A 34 -3.70 -13.80 4.17
N ILE A 35 -4.35 -12.83 4.77
CA ILE A 35 -4.13 -12.51 6.18
C ILE A 35 -5.42 -12.32 6.98
N GLY A 36 -6.57 -12.59 6.39
CA GLY A 36 -7.83 -12.58 7.11
C GLY A 36 -8.39 -11.21 7.45
N TRP A 37 -7.93 -10.16 6.80
CA TRP A 37 -8.47 -8.82 7.05
C TRP A 37 -9.88 -8.69 6.52
N ASN A 38 -10.76 -8.03 7.30
CA ASN A 38 -12.08 -7.72 6.79
C ASN A 38 -12.01 -6.50 5.87
N MET A 39 -13.11 -6.28 5.14
CA MET A 39 -13.18 -5.21 4.15
C MET A 39 -12.95 -3.83 4.76
N ASN A 40 -13.52 -3.59 5.94
CA ASN A 40 -13.38 -2.29 6.60
C ASN A 40 -11.94 -1.96 6.91
N THR A 41 -11.19 -2.93 7.40
CA THR A 41 -9.77 -2.76 7.70
C THR A 41 -8.99 -2.38 6.45
N THR A 42 -9.20 -3.13 5.37
CA THR A 42 -8.49 -2.87 4.12
C THR A 42 -8.82 -1.50 3.55
N TYR A 43 -10.11 -1.16 3.52
CA TYR A 43 -10.51 0.15 2.98
C TYR A 43 -9.95 1.30 3.80
N THR A 44 -9.94 1.17 5.12
CA THR A 44 -9.36 2.18 5.99
C THR A 44 -7.88 2.41 5.66
N LEU A 45 -7.15 1.33 5.45
CA LEU A 45 -5.72 1.43 5.15
C LEU A 45 -5.47 1.96 3.74
N ILE A 46 -6.31 1.61 2.78
CA ILE A 46 -6.21 2.17 1.44
C ILE A 46 -6.41 3.69 1.50
N LYS A 47 -7.41 4.14 2.24
CA LYS A 47 -7.67 5.58 2.38
C LYS A 47 -6.51 6.30 3.05
N ARG A 48 -5.87 5.66 4.03
CA ARG A 48 -4.67 6.22 4.64
C ARG A 48 -3.55 6.39 3.64
N CYS A 49 -3.32 5.37 2.82
CA CYS A 49 -2.29 5.44 1.79
C CYS A 49 -2.59 6.56 0.79
N ILE A 50 -3.86 6.76 0.45
CA ILE A 50 -4.26 7.86 -0.42
C ILE A 50 -3.93 9.20 0.23
N GLN A 51 -4.26 9.37 1.51
CA GLN A 51 -3.99 10.60 2.22
C GLN A 51 -2.51 10.90 2.33
N LYS A 52 -1.69 9.86 2.46
CA LYS A 52 -0.24 10.02 2.55
C LYS A 52 0.43 10.20 1.19
N GLY A 53 -0.32 10.06 0.10
CA GLY A 53 0.25 10.24 -1.22
C GLY A 53 0.90 9.00 -1.81
N PHE A 54 0.61 7.82 -1.27
CA PHE A 54 1.18 6.57 -1.78
C PHE A 54 0.30 5.88 -2.80
N ILE A 55 -1.00 6.18 -2.81
CA ILE A 55 -1.95 5.61 -3.74
C ILE A 55 -2.77 6.72 -4.36
N GLU A 56 -3.05 6.60 -5.65
CA GLU A 56 -3.96 7.49 -6.34
C GLU A 56 -5.24 6.72 -6.66
N ARG A 57 -6.38 7.34 -6.35
CA ARG A 57 -7.67 6.74 -6.61
C ARG A 57 -8.22 7.19 -7.94
N HIS A 58 -8.65 6.23 -8.76
CA HIS A 58 -9.28 6.51 -10.04
C HIS A 58 -10.71 5.96 -10.05
N GLU A 59 -11.65 6.81 -10.44
CA GLU A 59 -13.04 6.37 -10.60
C GLU A 59 -13.24 5.82 -12.00
N PRO A 60 -14.32 5.05 -12.26
CA PRO A 60 -15.50 4.92 -11.40
C PRO A 60 -15.45 3.78 -10.39
N HIS A 61 -14.48 2.88 -10.43
CA HIS A 61 -14.53 1.67 -9.63
C HIS A 61 -13.56 1.66 -8.44
N PHE A 62 -13.18 2.84 -7.97
CA PHE A 62 -12.20 2.96 -6.89
C PHE A 62 -10.94 2.17 -7.25
N MET A 63 -10.38 2.48 -8.40
CA MET A 63 -9.14 1.85 -8.84
C MET A 63 -7.98 2.44 -8.06
N CYS A 64 -7.12 1.57 -7.52
CA CYS A 64 -5.97 1.98 -6.74
C CYS A 64 -4.72 1.88 -7.59
N HIS A 65 -3.99 2.98 -7.71
CA HIS A 65 -2.75 3.05 -8.47
C HIS A 65 -1.61 3.45 -7.53
N PRO A 66 -0.56 2.64 -7.41
CA PRO A 66 0.55 3.00 -6.52
C PRO A 66 1.35 4.15 -7.11
N LEU A 67 1.61 5.17 -6.27
CA LEU A 67 2.36 6.35 -6.66
C LEU A 67 3.84 6.24 -6.32
N VAL A 68 4.22 5.25 -5.53
CA VAL A 68 5.61 5.00 -5.17
C VAL A 68 5.95 3.56 -5.51
N SER A 69 7.21 3.32 -5.86
CA SER A 69 7.64 1.97 -6.20
C SER A 69 8.14 1.24 -4.96
N LYS A 70 8.18 -0.08 -5.08
CA LYS A 70 8.73 -0.91 -4.01
C LYS A 70 10.20 -0.56 -3.76
N GLU A 71 10.93 -0.31 -4.82
CA GLU A 71 12.35 0.03 -4.72
C GLU A 71 12.56 1.33 -3.99
N GLU A 72 11.72 2.33 -4.25
CA GLU A 72 11.83 3.62 -3.55
C GLU A 72 11.65 3.46 -2.06
N VAL A 73 10.66 2.69 -1.65
CA VAL A 73 10.39 2.46 -0.23
C VAL A 73 11.49 1.62 0.40
N GLN A 74 11.92 0.57 -0.28
CA GLN A 74 12.96 -0.31 0.25
C GLN A 74 14.29 0.41 0.39
N GLN A 75 14.63 1.26 -0.56
CA GLN A 75 15.87 2.04 -0.47
C GLN A 75 15.87 2.91 0.77
N GLN A 76 14.74 3.53 1.07
CA GLN A 76 14.65 4.38 2.25
C GLN A 76 14.82 3.56 3.54
N GLU A 77 14.24 2.39 3.59
CA GLU A 77 14.40 1.50 4.74
C GLU A 77 15.85 1.08 4.91
N ILE A 78 16.52 0.74 3.81
CA ILE A 78 17.91 0.36 3.86
C ILE A 78 18.78 1.50 4.35
N SER A 79 18.50 2.73 3.90
CA SER A 79 19.21 3.90 4.37
C SER A 79 19.07 4.09 5.87
N GLU A 80 17.88 3.91 6.38
CA GLU A 80 17.64 4.02 7.81
C GLU A 80 18.43 3.00 8.60
N LEU A 81 18.48 1.78 8.10
CA LEU A 81 19.25 0.73 8.76
C LEU A 81 20.73 1.04 8.77
N ILE A 82 21.25 1.57 7.68
CA ILE A 82 22.65 1.95 7.58
C ILE A 82 22.95 3.07 8.57
N ASP A 83 22.08 4.04 8.67
CA ASP A 83 22.26 5.16 9.56
C ASP A 83 22.31 4.75 11.03
N LYS A 84 21.67 3.66 11.37
CA LYS A 84 21.64 3.17 12.74
C LYS A 84 22.87 2.37 13.12
N VAL A 85 23.66 2.00 12.16
CA VAL A 85 24.89 1.25 12.39
C VAL A 85 26.05 2.20 12.57
#